data_4ecfc33a0be7d7744cf4ddfa4e176667
#
_entry.id   4ecfc33a0be7d7744cf4ddfa4e176667
#
_cell.length_a   1.000
_cell.length_b   1.000
_cell.length_c   1.000
_cell.angle_alpha   90.00
_cell.angle_beta   90.00
_cell.angle_gamma   90.00
#
_symmetry.space_group_name_H-M   'P 1'
#
loop_
_entity.id
_entity.type
_entity.pdbx_description
1 polymer ?
#
loop_
_entity_poly.entity_id
_entity_poly.type
_entity_poly.pdbx_seq_one_letter_code
_entity_poly.pdbx_strand_id
1 'polypeptide(L)'
;ARRMQAEYVVFHVTQVSYGESLTYEMRHSDAEVVDAAAAFINELLDGQDYPFWFLMENLWWPGLNMLDADITSRLLSKVHYAKKGIMLDTGHFMNNHYHLQTPEDAIVCLNQMFDAHEPLLPMIRGIHLNQSLSGAYMKDYLQHPLTPKDDPEALATQAFLHIFQIDQHRPFTAPGVRAGAF
;
A
#
# COMPACT_ATOMS: atom_id res chain seq x y z
N ALA A 1 -20.94 3.94 -2.90
CA ALA A 1 -20.67 4.85 -1.79
C ALA A 1 -21.88 5.72 -1.44
N ARG A 2 -22.41 6.58 -2.36
CA ARG A 2 -23.53 7.50 -2.09
C ARG A 2 -24.77 6.82 -1.49
N ARG A 3 -25.25 5.72 -2.10
CA ARG A 3 -26.44 4.98 -1.62
C ARG A 3 -26.22 4.30 -0.26
N MET A 4 -24.96 4.01 0.08
CA MET A 4 -24.57 3.39 1.35
C MET A 4 -24.23 4.43 2.43
N GLN A 5 -24.30 5.73 2.10
CA GLN A 5 -23.89 6.82 2.99
C GLN A 5 -22.46 6.61 3.55
N ALA A 6 -21.56 6.08 2.71
CA ALA A 6 -20.18 5.83 3.11
C ALA A 6 -19.48 7.15 3.45
N GLU A 7 -18.74 7.15 4.55
CA GLU A 7 -17.93 8.30 4.97
C GLU A 7 -16.68 8.44 4.12
N TYR A 8 -16.13 7.32 3.66
CA TYR A 8 -14.98 7.27 2.77
C TYR A 8 -15.04 6.09 1.80
N VAL A 9 -14.22 6.19 0.76
CA VAL A 9 -13.93 5.13 -0.22
C VAL A 9 -12.44 4.96 -0.26
N VAL A 10 -11.97 3.71 -0.22
CA VAL A 10 -10.54 3.37 -0.32
C VAL A 10 -10.23 2.87 -1.72
N PHE A 11 -9.09 3.30 -2.25
CA PHE A 11 -8.57 2.92 -3.55
C PHE A 11 -7.07 2.63 -3.46
N HIS A 12 -6.66 1.40 -3.76
CA HIS A 12 -5.25 1.02 -3.81
C HIS A 12 -4.55 1.67 -5.01
N VAL A 13 -3.50 2.43 -4.76
CA VAL A 13 -2.72 3.10 -5.81
C VAL A 13 -1.49 2.27 -6.14
N THR A 14 -1.67 1.29 -6.99
CA THR A 14 -0.62 0.38 -7.42
C THR A 14 -0.91 -0.19 -8.81
N GLN A 15 0.15 -0.69 -9.46
CA GLN A 15 0.06 -1.47 -10.69
C GLN A 15 0.99 -2.67 -10.59
N VAL A 16 0.40 -3.86 -10.69
CA VAL A 16 1.12 -5.14 -10.73
C VAL A 16 0.29 -6.16 -11.48
N SER A 17 0.88 -6.91 -12.38
CA SER A 17 0.28 -8.09 -12.99
C SER A 17 0.55 -9.34 -12.15
N TYR A 18 -0.19 -10.40 -12.37
CA TYR A 18 0.07 -11.69 -11.70
C TYR A 18 1.49 -12.22 -11.95
N GLY A 19 2.02 -12.02 -13.17
CA GLY A 19 3.41 -12.40 -13.47
C GLY A 19 4.42 -11.58 -12.68
N GLU A 20 4.27 -10.26 -12.65
CA GLU A 20 5.15 -9.36 -11.89
C GLU A 20 5.10 -9.63 -10.38
N SER A 21 3.93 -9.96 -9.83
CA SER A 21 3.81 -10.29 -8.40
C SER A 21 4.56 -11.57 -8.02
N LEU A 22 4.83 -12.45 -8.99
CA LEU A 22 5.60 -13.67 -8.80
C LEU A 22 7.09 -13.51 -9.10
N THR A 23 7.43 -12.75 -10.15
CA THR A 23 8.83 -12.59 -10.57
C THR A 23 9.54 -11.42 -9.91
N TYR A 24 8.80 -10.43 -9.42
CA TYR A 24 9.30 -9.13 -8.94
C TYR A 24 10.03 -8.32 -10.02
N GLU A 25 9.84 -8.66 -11.29
CA GLU A 25 10.33 -7.90 -12.44
C GLU A 25 9.30 -6.83 -12.82
N MET A 26 9.31 -5.72 -12.07
CA MET A 26 8.34 -4.64 -12.23
C MET A 26 8.61 -3.83 -13.51
N ARG A 27 7.54 -3.51 -14.27
CA ARG A 27 7.62 -2.80 -15.56
C ARG A 27 7.45 -1.30 -15.43
N HIS A 28 6.86 -0.84 -14.32
CA HIS A 28 6.54 0.55 -14.10
C HIS A 28 7.23 1.07 -12.84
N SER A 29 7.60 2.34 -12.88
CA SER A 29 8.09 3.08 -11.72
C SER A 29 6.92 3.60 -10.86
N ASP A 30 7.21 3.92 -9.59
CA ASP A 30 6.23 4.54 -8.69
C ASP A 30 5.66 5.83 -9.30
N ALA A 31 6.50 6.66 -9.91
CA ALA A 31 6.09 7.92 -10.53
C ALA A 31 5.10 7.71 -11.69
N GLU A 32 5.32 6.71 -12.56
CA GLU A 32 4.40 6.40 -13.66
C GLU A 32 3.06 5.92 -13.13
N VAL A 33 3.07 5.07 -12.11
CA VAL A 33 1.85 4.51 -11.53
C VAL A 33 1.03 5.58 -10.81
N VAL A 34 1.66 6.44 -9.98
CA VAL A 34 0.91 7.51 -9.29
C VAL A 34 0.38 8.56 -10.26
N ASP A 35 1.07 8.83 -11.38
CA ASP A 35 0.58 9.73 -12.41
C ASP A 35 -0.65 9.17 -13.14
N ALA A 36 -0.60 7.89 -13.51
CA ALA A 36 -1.72 7.22 -14.13
C ALA A 36 -2.93 7.12 -13.19
N ALA A 37 -2.67 6.80 -11.91
CA ALA A 37 -3.72 6.76 -10.89
C ALA A 37 -4.36 8.13 -10.67
N ALA A 38 -3.58 9.22 -10.59
CA ALA A 38 -4.10 10.56 -10.46
C ALA A 38 -4.97 10.96 -11.66
N ALA A 39 -4.55 10.65 -12.88
CA ALA A 39 -5.32 10.90 -14.09
C ALA A 39 -6.65 10.13 -14.07
N PHE A 40 -6.63 8.85 -13.72
CA PHE A 40 -7.84 8.02 -13.58
C PHE A 40 -8.79 8.54 -12.49
N ILE A 41 -8.27 8.91 -11.33
CA ILE A 41 -9.07 9.47 -10.22
C ILE A 41 -9.72 10.78 -10.67
N ASN A 42 -9.01 11.63 -11.36
CA ASN A 42 -9.53 12.89 -11.88
C ASN A 42 -10.63 12.65 -12.93
N GLU A 43 -10.44 11.71 -13.85
CA GLU A 43 -11.48 11.34 -14.82
C GLU A 43 -12.79 10.92 -14.13
N LEU A 44 -12.70 10.18 -13.02
CA LEU A 44 -13.86 9.72 -12.26
C LEU A 44 -14.51 10.79 -11.39
N LEU A 45 -13.73 11.73 -10.85
CA LEU A 45 -14.18 12.60 -9.75
C LEU A 45 -14.15 14.10 -10.08
N ASP A 46 -13.58 14.53 -11.22
CA ASP A 46 -13.59 15.94 -11.60
C ASP A 46 -15.02 16.47 -11.75
N GLY A 47 -15.25 17.65 -11.15
CA GLY A 47 -16.56 18.29 -11.12
C GLY A 47 -17.59 17.62 -10.21
N GLN A 48 -17.20 16.60 -9.42
CA GLN A 48 -18.07 15.93 -8.48
C GLN A 48 -17.87 16.47 -7.05
N ASP A 49 -18.98 16.74 -6.37
CA ASP A 49 -18.99 17.07 -4.93
C ASP A 49 -19.73 15.96 -4.16
N TYR A 50 -19.02 14.83 -3.98
CA TYR A 50 -19.54 13.74 -3.18
C TYR A 50 -19.34 13.98 -1.68
N PRO A 51 -20.19 13.42 -0.80
CA PRO A 51 -20.08 13.62 0.65
C PRO A 51 -18.92 12.83 1.28
N PHE A 52 -18.34 11.84 0.60
CA PHE A 52 -17.32 10.94 1.12
C PHE A 52 -15.89 11.42 0.85
N TRP A 53 -14.95 11.00 1.68
CA TRP A 53 -13.52 11.11 1.44
C TRP A 53 -13.06 10.03 0.44
N PHE A 54 -12.18 10.40 -0.48
CA PHE A 54 -11.48 9.44 -1.35
C PHE A 54 -10.09 9.22 -0.80
N LEU A 55 -9.85 8.04 -0.24
CA LEU A 55 -8.60 7.69 0.43
C LEU A 55 -7.77 6.77 -0.45
N MET A 56 -6.57 7.22 -0.76
CA MET A 56 -5.60 6.49 -1.57
C MET A 56 -4.76 5.63 -0.62
N GLU A 57 -4.80 4.31 -0.83
CA GLU A 57 -4.13 3.35 0.03
C GLU A 57 -2.81 2.88 -0.57
N ASN A 58 -1.81 2.75 0.28
CA ASN A 58 -0.50 2.22 -0.09
C ASN A 58 -0.50 0.70 -0.21
N LEU A 59 0.35 0.20 -1.12
CA LEU A 59 0.72 -1.21 -1.27
C LEU A 59 2.24 -1.32 -1.40
N TRP A 60 2.77 -2.55 -1.42
CA TRP A 60 4.21 -2.80 -1.50
C TRP A 60 4.74 -3.00 -2.93
N TRP A 61 3.92 -2.80 -3.93
CA TRP A 61 4.30 -2.78 -5.34
C TRP A 61 4.38 -1.35 -5.88
N PRO A 62 4.85 -1.15 -7.14
CA PRO A 62 4.96 0.18 -7.72
C PRO A 62 3.69 1.03 -7.58
N GLY A 63 3.87 2.27 -7.20
CA GLY A 63 2.80 3.23 -6.96
C GLY A 63 2.96 3.96 -5.63
N LEU A 64 1.89 4.07 -4.85
CA LEU A 64 1.94 4.62 -3.51
C LEU A 64 2.40 3.52 -2.53
N ASN A 65 3.67 3.51 -2.18
CA ASN A 65 4.25 2.53 -1.25
C ASN A 65 4.77 3.15 0.06
N MET A 66 4.69 4.47 0.20
CA MET A 66 5.13 5.25 1.37
C MET A 66 6.64 5.15 1.66
N LEU A 67 7.47 4.79 0.66
CA LEU A 67 8.92 4.77 0.78
C LEU A 67 9.54 6.14 0.47
N ASP A 68 8.88 6.93 -0.36
CA ASP A 68 9.34 8.23 -0.84
C ASP A 68 8.23 9.29 -0.66
N ALA A 69 8.52 10.30 0.17
CA ALA A 69 7.59 11.40 0.42
C ALA A 69 7.32 12.26 -0.83
N ASP A 70 8.27 12.36 -1.77
CA ASP A 70 8.08 13.10 -3.00
C ASP A 70 7.08 12.41 -3.92
N ILE A 71 7.07 11.08 -3.98
CA ILE A 71 6.06 10.29 -4.71
C ILE A 71 4.67 10.48 -4.07
N THR A 72 4.59 10.43 -2.75
CA THR A 72 3.34 10.68 -2.02
C THR A 72 2.82 12.10 -2.27
N SER A 73 3.69 13.11 -2.19
CA SER A 73 3.38 14.51 -2.49
C SER A 73 2.93 14.71 -3.94
N ARG A 74 3.61 14.06 -4.89
CA ARG A 74 3.27 14.06 -6.32
C ARG A 74 1.85 13.58 -6.56
N LEU A 75 1.46 12.44 -6.00
CA LEU A 75 0.10 11.91 -6.10
C LEU A 75 -0.93 12.90 -5.54
N LEU A 76 -0.71 13.36 -4.30
CA LEU A 76 -1.61 14.29 -3.63
C LEU A 76 -1.78 15.61 -4.41
N SER A 77 -0.71 16.14 -5.00
CA SER A 77 -0.77 17.38 -5.77
C SER A 77 -1.52 17.24 -7.10
N LYS A 78 -1.50 16.06 -7.72
CA LYS A 78 -2.13 15.79 -9.02
C LYS A 78 -3.60 15.40 -8.94
N VAL A 79 -4.07 14.88 -7.82
CA VAL A 79 -5.49 14.56 -7.64
C VAL A 79 -6.26 15.83 -7.31
N HIS A 80 -7.29 16.16 -8.11
CA HIS A 80 -8.06 17.41 -7.98
C HIS A 80 -9.17 17.33 -6.93
N TYR A 81 -9.70 16.14 -6.65
CA TYR A 81 -10.80 15.97 -5.73
C TYR A 81 -10.50 16.54 -4.34
N ALA A 82 -11.37 17.44 -3.84
CA ALA A 82 -11.11 18.23 -2.63
C ALA A 82 -11.06 17.38 -1.35
N LYS A 83 -11.95 16.38 -1.23
CA LYS A 83 -12.04 15.47 -0.07
C LYS A 83 -11.14 14.24 -0.30
N LYS A 84 -9.85 14.44 -0.50
CA LYS A 84 -8.84 13.38 -0.69
C LYS A 84 -7.96 13.22 0.52
N GLY A 85 -7.37 12.04 0.65
CA GLY A 85 -6.37 11.74 1.69
C GLY A 85 -5.70 10.40 1.45
N ILE A 86 -4.88 10.02 2.40
CA ILE A 86 -4.21 8.72 2.44
C ILE A 86 -4.91 7.81 3.42
N MET A 87 -5.14 6.56 3.03
CA MET A 87 -5.35 5.44 3.92
C MET A 87 -3.99 4.76 4.10
N LEU A 88 -3.42 4.87 5.28
CA LEU A 88 -2.15 4.21 5.58
C LEU A 88 -2.42 2.78 6.05
N ASP A 89 -2.04 1.79 5.25
CA ASP A 89 -1.95 0.42 5.72
C ASP A 89 -0.52 0.12 6.19
N THR A 90 -0.38 -0.14 7.49
CA THR A 90 0.92 -0.35 8.12
C THR A 90 1.54 -1.68 7.74
N GLY A 91 0.74 -2.73 7.52
CA GLY A 91 1.21 -4.03 7.06
C GLY A 91 1.72 -3.97 5.63
N HIS A 92 1.02 -3.26 4.75
CA HIS A 92 1.47 -3.03 3.37
C HIS A 92 2.81 -2.28 3.33
N PHE A 93 2.98 -1.27 4.19
CA PHE A 93 4.27 -0.59 4.31
C PHE A 93 5.39 -1.54 4.76
N MET A 94 5.12 -2.39 5.76
CA MET A 94 6.10 -3.36 6.27
C MET A 94 6.54 -4.37 5.20
N ASN A 95 5.66 -4.71 4.26
CA ASN A 95 5.95 -5.67 3.18
C ASN A 95 7.04 -5.17 2.21
N ASN A 96 7.42 -3.88 2.24
CA ASN A 96 8.59 -3.35 1.53
C ASN A 96 9.91 -3.61 2.26
N HIS A 97 9.88 -4.04 3.53
CA HIS A 97 11.04 -4.09 4.42
C HIS A 97 11.36 -5.52 4.87
N TYR A 98 12.04 -6.26 4.03
CA TYR A 98 12.36 -7.68 4.28
C TYR A 98 13.30 -7.94 5.47
N HIS A 99 13.88 -6.90 6.07
CA HIS A 99 14.73 -7.03 7.25
C HIS A 99 13.94 -7.05 8.57
N LEU A 100 12.68 -6.65 8.58
CA LEU A 100 11.84 -6.63 9.77
C LEU A 100 11.58 -8.06 10.28
N GLN A 101 11.83 -8.29 11.56
CA GLN A 101 11.64 -9.59 12.20
C GLN A 101 10.71 -9.51 13.41
N THR A 102 10.65 -8.35 14.07
CA THR A 102 9.89 -8.14 15.29
C THR A 102 8.92 -6.96 15.16
N PRO A 103 7.86 -6.90 15.97
CA PRO A 103 7.00 -5.72 16.05
C PRO A 103 7.76 -4.45 16.44
N GLU A 104 8.80 -4.57 17.24
CA GLU A 104 9.65 -3.46 17.67
C GLU A 104 10.43 -2.87 16.47
N ASP A 105 10.98 -3.73 15.58
CA ASP A 105 11.63 -3.30 14.34
C ASP A 105 10.61 -2.54 13.47
N ALA A 106 9.38 -3.06 13.38
CA ALA A 106 8.32 -2.46 12.60
C ALA A 106 7.94 -1.05 13.12
N ILE A 107 7.87 -0.86 14.43
CA ILE A 107 7.58 0.46 15.06
C ILE A 107 8.68 1.45 14.71
N VAL A 108 9.95 1.05 14.80
CA VAL A 108 11.08 1.92 14.43
C VAL A 108 10.99 2.32 12.95
N CYS A 109 10.69 1.37 12.09
CA CYS A 109 10.55 1.61 10.66
C CYS A 109 9.38 2.54 10.32
N LEU A 110 8.23 2.37 10.99
CA LEU A 110 7.07 3.25 10.85
C LEU A 110 7.37 4.68 11.31
N ASN A 111 8.07 4.84 12.43
CA ASN A 111 8.45 6.18 12.91
C ASN A 111 9.37 6.88 11.91
N GLN A 112 10.33 6.18 11.31
CA GLN A 112 11.17 6.73 10.25
C GLN A 112 10.36 7.18 9.03
N MET A 113 9.34 6.42 8.66
CA MET A 113 8.41 6.81 7.58
C MET A 113 7.62 8.05 7.97
N PHE A 114 7.09 8.13 9.20
CA PHE A 114 6.38 9.32 9.67
C PHE A 114 7.29 10.56 9.68
N ASP A 115 8.53 10.44 10.14
CA ASP A 115 9.50 11.55 10.11
C ASP A 115 9.76 12.02 8.68
N ALA A 116 9.94 11.09 7.73
CA ALA A 116 10.15 11.41 6.32
C ALA A 116 8.93 12.07 5.65
N HIS A 117 7.73 11.75 6.13
CA HIS A 117 6.46 12.27 5.60
C HIS A 117 5.87 13.38 6.49
N GLU A 118 6.63 13.98 7.43
CA GLU A 118 6.11 14.94 8.40
C GLU A 118 5.17 16.01 7.79
N PRO A 119 5.50 16.68 6.65
CA PRO A 119 4.63 17.68 6.06
C PRO A 119 3.31 17.11 5.49
N LEU A 120 3.25 15.81 5.24
CA LEU A 120 2.12 15.10 4.63
C LEU A 120 1.25 14.38 5.66
N LEU A 121 1.65 14.29 6.93
CA LEU A 121 0.89 13.63 7.99
C LEU A 121 -0.56 14.11 8.11
N PRO A 122 -0.88 15.41 7.93
CA PRO A 122 -2.26 15.88 7.94
C PRO A 122 -3.14 15.30 6.81
N MET A 123 -2.51 14.70 5.78
CA MET A 123 -3.24 14.05 4.69
C MET A 123 -3.57 12.57 4.98
N ILE A 124 -2.98 11.96 6.00
CA ILE A 124 -3.37 10.63 6.47
C ILE A 124 -4.71 10.77 7.20
N ARG A 125 -5.76 10.20 6.64
CA ARG A 125 -7.15 10.32 7.11
C ARG A 125 -7.71 9.03 7.68
N GLY A 126 -7.00 7.92 7.47
CA GLY A 126 -7.34 6.63 8.01
C GLY A 126 -6.11 5.74 8.12
N ILE A 127 -6.17 4.78 9.02
CA ILE A 127 -5.11 3.79 9.21
C ILE A 127 -5.74 2.40 9.26
N HIS A 128 -5.28 1.51 8.40
CA HIS A 128 -5.44 0.07 8.58
C HIS A 128 -4.27 -0.42 9.44
N LEU A 129 -4.53 -0.53 10.75
CA LEU A 129 -3.51 -0.88 11.73
C LEU A 129 -3.34 -2.38 11.83
N ASN A 130 -2.37 -2.91 11.14
CA ASN A 130 -1.99 -4.32 11.17
C ASN A 130 -0.48 -4.47 10.96
N GLN A 131 0.04 -5.68 11.16
CA GLN A 131 1.42 -6.01 10.85
C GLN A 131 1.53 -7.17 9.87
N SER A 132 2.53 -7.09 9.00
CA SER A 132 2.95 -8.17 8.10
C SER A 132 4.48 -8.30 8.19
N LEU A 133 4.95 -9.29 8.94
CA LEU A 133 6.38 -9.57 9.09
C LEU A 133 6.79 -10.69 8.12
N SER A 134 6.65 -10.42 6.83
CA SER A 134 6.88 -11.37 5.74
C SER A 134 8.35 -11.50 5.30
N GLY A 135 9.27 -10.74 5.92
CA GLY A 135 10.66 -10.61 5.46
C GLY A 135 11.42 -11.92 5.32
N ALA A 136 11.25 -12.87 6.26
CA ALA A 136 11.90 -14.18 6.17
C ALA A 136 11.40 -14.99 4.96
N TYR A 137 10.08 -14.99 4.75
CA TYR A 137 9.46 -15.61 3.59
C TYR A 137 9.95 -14.98 2.29
N MET A 138 9.98 -13.65 2.21
CA MET A 138 10.41 -12.94 1.02
C MET A 138 11.87 -13.15 0.67
N LYS A 139 12.76 -13.20 1.67
CA LYS A 139 14.17 -13.51 1.44
C LYS A 139 14.40 -14.90 0.83
N ASP A 140 13.66 -15.89 1.29
CA ASP A 140 13.69 -17.25 0.73
C ASP A 140 13.08 -17.29 -0.67
N TYR A 141 11.91 -16.67 -0.82
CA TYR A 141 11.19 -16.62 -2.09
C TYR A 141 12.01 -15.99 -3.22
N LEU A 142 12.68 -14.87 -2.97
CA LEU A 142 13.49 -14.19 -3.98
C LEU A 142 14.72 -14.99 -4.44
N GLN A 143 15.17 -15.97 -3.66
CA GLN A 143 16.21 -16.91 -4.09
C GLN A 143 15.66 -18.02 -5.01
N HIS A 144 14.39 -18.38 -4.82
CA HIS A 144 13.72 -19.47 -5.54
C HIS A 144 12.32 -19.06 -5.99
N PRO A 145 12.18 -18.02 -6.84
CA PRO A 145 10.88 -17.52 -7.23
C PRO A 145 10.10 -18.57 -8.03
N LEU A 146 8.79 -18.56 -7.86
CA LEU A 146 7.91 -19.43 -8.62
C LEU A 146 7.93 -19.05 -10.11
N THR A 147 8.01 -20.05 -10.97
CA THR A 147 7.80 -19.84 -12.40
C THR A 147 6.31 -19.59 -12.67
N PRO A 148 5.95 -18.45 -13.28
CA PRO A 148 4.57 -18.17 -13.64
C PRO A 148 3.97 -19.27 -14.53
N LYS A 149 2.73 -19.64 -14.27
CA LYS A 149 1.99 -20.62 -15.07
C LYS A 149 1.51 -20.00 -16.37
N ASP A 150 1.46 -20.80 -17.46
CA ASP A 150 0.96 -20.36 -18.76
C ASP A 150 -0.57 -20.21 -18.77
N ASP A 151 -1.27 -21.08 -18.03
CA ASP A 151 -2.72 -21.01 -17.91
C ASP A 151 -3.14 -19.82 -17.03
N PRO A 152 -4.02 -18.91 -17.50
CA PRO A 152 -4.37 -17.69 -16.76
C PRO A 152 -5.04 -17.93 -15.42
N GLU A 153 -5.87 -18.97 -15.27
CA GLU A 153 -6.54 -19.27 -14.00
C GLU A 153 -5.55 -19.87 -12.98
N ALA A 154 -4.67 -20.75 -13.44
CA ALA A 154 -3.60 -21.30 -12.61
C ALA A 154 -2.59 -20.22 -12.20
N LEU A 155 -2.27 -19.27 -13.09
CA LEU A 155 -1.41 -18.11 -12.80
C LEU A 155 -2.04 -17.21 -11.74
N ALA A 156 -3.32 -16.86 -11.88
CA ALA A 156 -4.05 -16.06 -10.91
C ALA A 156 -4.07 -16.73 -9.52
N THR A 157 -4.35 -18.03 -9.48
CA THR A 157 -4.33 -18.83 -8.24
C THR A 157 -2.95 -18.82 -7.60
N GLN A 158 -1.90 -19.04 -8.40
CA GLN A 158 -0.52 -19.05 -7.93
C GLN A 158 -0.11 -17.70 -7.32
N ALA A 159 -0.42 -16.59 -8.02
CA ALA A 159 -0.15 -15.25 -7.54
C ALA A 159 -0.92 -14.95 -6.24
N PHE A 160 -2.18 -15.33 -6.17
CA PHE A 160 -3.03 -15.11 -5.00
C PHE A 160 -2.50 -15.85 -3.76
N LEU A 161 -2.11 -17.13 -3.91
CA LEU A 161 -1.53 -17.90 -2.82
C LEU A 161 -0.18 -17.31 -2.34
N HIS A 162 0.62 -16.76 -3.25
CA HIS A 162 1.85 -16.07 -2.90
C HIS A 162 1.57 -14.77 -2.11
N ILE A 163 0.62 -13.96 -2.57
CA ILE A 163 0.23 -12.71 -1.91
C ILE A 163 -0.21 -12.96 -0.46
N PHE A 164 -0.98 -14.00 -0.18
CA PHE A 164 -1.39 -14.34 1.18
C PHE A 164 -0.24 -14.70 2.13
N GLN A 165 0.92 -15.12 1.62
CA GLN A 165 2.10 -15.34 2.47
C GLN A 165 2.76 -14.03 2.87
N ILE A 166 2.52 -12.96 2.11
CA ILE A 166 3.11 -11.63 2.33
C ILE A 166 2.16 -10.79 3.16
N ASP A 167 0.91 -10.68 2.73
CA ASP A 167 -0.11 -9.83 3.32
C ASP A 167 -0.84 -10.54 4.47
N GLN A 168 -0.19 -10.57 5.62
CA GLN A 168 -0.61 -11.40 6.74
C GLN A 168 -1.70 -10.79 7.63
N HIS A 169 -1.87 -9.47 7.64
CA HIS A 169 -2.87 -8.74 8.44
C HIS A 169 -2.94 -9.19 9.92
N ARG A 170 -1.81 -9.27 10.60
CA ARG A 170 -1.73 -9.69 11.99
C ARG A 170 -1.91 -8.50 12.94
N PRO A 171 -2.51 -8.70 14.13
CA PRO A 171 -2.55 -7.64 15.14
C PRO A 171 -1.16 -7.39 15.74
N PHE A 172 -0.90 -6.17 16.20
CA PHE A 172 0.26 -5.87 17.03
C PHE A 172 0.05 -6.47 18.43
N THR A 173 0.77 -7.55 18.71
CA THR A 173 0.63 -8.32 19.96
C THR A 173 1.87 -8.28 20.86
N ALA A 174 2.90 -7.53 20.50
CA ALA A 174 4.12 -7.44 21.30
C ALA A 174 3.85 -6.86 22.69
N PRO A 175 4.48 -7.40 23.76
CA PRO A 175 4.39 -6.82 25.09
C PRO A 175 4.87 -5.36 25.08
N GLY A 176 4.04 -4.44 25.58
CA GLY A 176 4.36 -3.01 25.64
C GLY A 176 3.93 -2.19 24.43
N VAL A 177 3.54 -2.81 23.32
CA VAL A 177 2.92 -2.11 22.21
C VAL A 177 1.47 -1.81 22.57
N ARG A 178 1.16 -0.52 22.76
CA ARG A 178 -0.22 -0.06 22.96
C ARG A 178 -0.71 0.60 21.68
N ALA A 179 -2.01 0.50 21.41
CA ALA A 179 -2.68 1.13 20.27
C ALA A 179 -2.59 2.68 20.24
N GLY A 180 -1.73 3.29 21.01
CA GLY A 180 -1.46 4.74 21.04
C GLY A 180 0.03 5.06 20.97
N ALA A 181 0.84 4.13 20.48
CA ALA A 181 2.29 4.33 20.27
C ALA A 181 2.61 4.96 18.90
N PHE A 182 1.59 5.32 18.09
CA PHE A 182 1.69 5.95 16.78
C PHE A 182 1.16 7.37 16.82
#